data_131418eddaa6f373d1e3025bdad8e2c2
#
_entry.id   131418eddaa6f373d1e3025bdad8e2c2
#
_cell.length_a   1.000
_cell.length_b   1.000
_cell.length_c   1.000
_cell.angle_alpha   90.00
_cell.angle_beta   90.00
_cell.angle_gamma   90.00
#
_symmetry.space_group_name_H-M   'P 1'
#
loop_
_entity.id
_entity.type
_entity.pdbx_description
1 polymer ?
#
loop_
_entity_poly.entity_id
_entity_poly.type
_entity_poly.pdbx_seq_one_letter_code
_entity_poly.pdbx_strand_id
1 'polypeptide(L)'
;MPSPSASNASARNREPKSWLTRYIGVQRRYDAEIERMLREAEADVDTKIRSIMNKPGIGAKVRRTQLVGTRGALHRTIASLWRAMGELIQAGRRDAAAAAIAQSLDWDDVLLRKVLPSKDRAELRASLLATSDRNIESVVARITRSKLTLSAQVYRTRALSLGWVDRAVNSGLARGDSADDIAKTVRGFINPDTPGGVSYAAKRLARTEINNAYHAVTIEHASDKPWITGMVWRLSKSHPRPDVCDRLAAGSPYPAGEVPPKGHPQCLCTVYPDTVTADEFERQYRLGTYDGWLSEQTGTSARLIA
;
A
#
# COMPACT_ATOMS: atom_id res chain seq x y z
N MET A 1 -21.86 25.41 20.24
CA MET A 1 -22.61 24.23 19.82
C MET A 1 -22.08 23.06 20.61
N PRO A 2 -22.89 22.29 21.33
CA PRO A 2 -22.43 21.16 22.15
C PRO A 2 -21.96 20.03 21.20
N SER A 3 -20.82 19.43 21.50
CA SER A 3 -20.27 18.26 20.81
C SER A 3 -21.28 17.11 20.85
N PRO A 4 -21.50 16.35 19.77
CA PRO A 4 -22.38 15.18 19.80
C PRO A 4 -21.81 14.16 20.79
N SER A 5 -22.63 13.80 21.78
CA SER A 5 -22.25 12.92 22.88
C SER A 5 -21.84 11.53 22.36
N ALA A 6 -20.83 10.96 22.99
CA ALA A 6 -20.30 9.61 22.73
C ALA A 6 -21.35 8.46 22.87
N SER A 7 -22.59 8.76 23.32
CA SER A 7 -23.65 7.77 23.50
C SER A 7 -24.31 7.28 22.20
N ASN A 8 -24.18 7.99 21.09
CA ASN A 8 -24.77 7.57 19.81
C ASN A 8 -23.92 6.58 19.00
N ALA A 9 -22.71 6.25 19.45
CA ALA A 9 -21.83 5.31 18.74
C ALA A 9 -22.23 3.83 18.90
N SER A 10 -23.07 3.49 19.90
CA SER A 10 -23.41 2.08 20.19
C SER A 10 -24.50 1.48 19.30
N ALA A 11 -25.27 2.32 18.58
CA ALA A 11 -26.33 1.88 17.67
C ALA A 11 -25.89 1.72 16.21
N ARG A 12 -24.64 2.10 15.89
CA ARG A 12 -24.09 1.99 14.53
C ARG A 12 -23.72 0.54 14.21
N ASN A 13 -23.85 0.15 12.95
CA ASN A 13 -23.56 -1.19 12.49
C ASN A 13 -22.14 -1.61 12.90
N ARG A 14 -22.01 -2.80 13.52
CA ARG A 14 -20.70 -3.32 13.94
C ARG A 14 -19.84 -3.59 12.73
N GLU A 15 -18.63 -3.06 12.75
CA GLU A 15 -17.58 -3.26 11.75
C GLU A 15 -17.36 -4.77 11.47
N PRO A 16 -17.42 -5.23 10.21
CA PRO A 16 -17.10 -6.60 9.87
C PRO A 16 -15.64 -6.93 10.23
N LYS A 17 -15.41 -7.92 11.08
CA LYS A 17 -14.05 -8.23 11.59
C LYS A 17 -13.08 -8.71 10.51
N SER A 18 -13.57 -9.17 9.35
CA SER A 18 -12.77 -9.79 8.28
C SER A 18 -11.87 -8.80 7.52
N TRP A 19 -12.24 -7.54 7.40
CA TRP A 19 -11.55 -6.59 6.53
C TRP A 19 -10.15 -6.23 7.01
N LEU A 20 -9.98 -5.98 8.31
CA LEU A 20 -8.67 -5.64 8.87
C LEU A 20 -7.68 -6.79 8.69
N THR A 21 -8.17 -8.04 8.80
CA THR A 21 -7.38 -9.24 8.56
C THR A 21 -6.90 -9.32 7.11
N ARG A 22 -7.75 -9.02 6.13
CA ARG A 22 -7.36 -8.98 4.70
C ARG A 22 -6.30 -7.92 4.44
N TYR A 23 -6.52 -6.70 4.91
CA TYR A 23 -5.57 -5.59 4.74
C TYR A 23 -4.20 -5.90 5.37
N ILE A 24 -4.19 -6.37 6.62
CA ILE A 24 -2.94 -6.79 7.30
C ILE A 24 -2.28 -7.95 6.57
N GLY A 25 -3.07 -8.91 6.04
CA GLY A 25 -2.57 -10.02 5.25
C GLY A 25 -1.83 -9.58 3.99
N VAL A 26 -2.36 -8.60 3.26
CA VAL A 26 -1.68 -7.99 2.11
C VAL A 26 -0.35 -7.37 2.54
N GLN A 27 -0.34 -6.54 3.59
CA GLN A 27 0.88 -5.90 4.06
C GLN A 27 1.97 -6.91 4.43
N ARG A 28 1.64 -7.91 5.23
CA ARG A 28 2.60 -8.95 5.68
C ARG A 28 3.18 -9.75 4.52
N ARG A 29 2.35 -10.11 3.54
CA ARG A 29 2.81 -10.88 2.37
C ARG A 29 3.84 -10.07 1.57
N TYR A 30 3.57 -8.81 1.29
CA TYR A 30 4.49 -7.97 0.52
C TYR A 30 5.73 -7.57 1.30
N ASP A 31 5.65 -7.37 2.61
CA ASP A 31 6.82 -7.17 3.47
C ASP A 31 7.76 -8.39 3.42
N ALA A 32 7.22 -9.61 3.54
CA ALA A 32 8.01 -10.84 3.48
C ALA A 32 8.69 -11.04 2.10
N GLU A 33 7.96 -10.75 1.03
CA GLU A 33 8.49 -10.87 -0.34
C GLU A 33 9.60 -9.86 -0.62
N ILE A 34 9.44 -8.62 -0.14
CA ILE A 34 10.49 -7.59 -0.21
C ILE A 34 11.75 -8.05 0.55
N GLU A 35 11.60 -8.62 1.74
CA GLU A 35 12.73 -9.14 2.51
C GLU A 35 13.44 -10.27 1.78
N ARG A 36 12.71 -11.20 1.19
CA ARG A 36 13.28 -12.28 0.37
C ARG A 36 14.11 -11.72 -0.78
N MET A 37 13.54 -10.79 -1.57
CA MET A 37 14.24 -10.17 -2.70
C MET A 37 15.51 -9.42 -2.27
N LEU A 38 15.46 -8.75 -1.13
CA LEU A 38 16.63 -8.04 -0.58
C LEU A 38 17.73 -9.01 -0.16
N ARG A 39 17.40 -10.14 0.50
CA ARG A 39 18.37 -11.18 0.86
C ARG A 39 19.00 -11.85 -0.34
N GLU A 40 18.23 -12.11 -1.39
CA GLU A 40 18.74 -12.65 -2.65
C GLU A 40 19.70 -11.67 -3.34
N ALA A 41 19.36 -10.39 -3.38
CA ALA A 41 20.23 -9.36 -3.93
C ALA A 41 21.52 -9.18 -3.10
N GLU A 42 21.42 -9.27 -1.77
CA GLU A 42 22.58 -9.24 -0.85
C GLU A 42 23.54 -10.39 -1.14
N ALA A 43 23.03 -11.62 -1.26
CA ALA A 43 23.83 -12.82 -1.54
C ALA A 43 24.49 -12.74 -2.93
N ASP A 44 23.78 -12.24 -3.95
CA ASP A 44 24.32 -12.05 -5.30
C ASP A 44 25.46 -11.01 -5.32
N VAL A 45 25.28 -9.91 -4.60
CA VAL A 45 26.33 -8.88 -4.42
C VAL A 45 27.56 -9.44 -3.71
N ASP A 46 27.36 -10.18 -2.62
CA ASP A 46 28.47 -10.81 -1.87
C ASP A 46 29.26 -11.77 -2.78
N THR A 47 28.58 -12.64 -3.50
CA THR A 47 29.17 -13.59 -4.43
C THR A 47 30.02 -12.88 -5.50
N LYS A 48 29.49 -11.80 -6.11
CA LYS A 48 30.19 -11.02 -7.12
C LYS A 48 31.46 -10.35 -6.59
N ILE A 49 31.41 -9.81 -5.39
CA ILE A 49 32.59 -9.18 -4.77
C ILE A 49 33.63 -10.24 -4.41
N ARG A 50 33.25 -11.34 -3.76
CA ARG A 50 34.17 -12.43 -3.38
C ARG A 50 34.83 -13.12 -4.58
N SER A 51 34.11 -13.29 -5.69
CA SER A 51 34.63 -13.92 -6.89
C SER A 51 35.85 -13.19 -7.47
N ILE A 52 35.97 -11.89 -7.19
CA ILE A 52 37.12 -11.08 -7.65
C ILE A 52 38.27 -11.16 -6.66
N MET A 53 37.97 -11.29 -5.38
CA MET A 53 38.96 -11.17 -4.32
C MET A 53 39.72 -12.47 -4.07
N ASN A 54 39.07 -13.60 -4.28
CA ASN A 54 39.64 -14.92 -4.03
C ASN A 54 40.45 -15.47 -5.18
N LYS A 55 40.78 -14.65 -6.21
CA LYS A 55 41.66 -15.08 -7.28
C LYS A 55 43.12 -15.11 -6.81
N PRO A 56 43.77 -16.28 -6.73
CA PRO A 56 45.14 -16.38 -6.26
C PRO A 56 46.10 -15.66 -7.24
N GLY A 57 47.18 -15.09 -6.73
CA GLY A 57 48.23 -14.48 -7.55
C GLY A 57 48.00 -13.06 -8.08
N ILE A 58 46.90 -12.43 -7.71
CA ILE A 58 46.54 -11.08 -8.16
C ILE A 58 47.03 -10.02 -7.17
N GLY A 59 47.93 -9.12 -7.63
CA GLY A 59 48.42 -7.99 -6.81
C GLY A 59 47.32 -6.96 -6.49
N ALA A 60 47.51 -6.16 -5.46
CA ALA A 60 46.54 -5.16 -4.96
C ALA A 60 46.07 -4.17 -6.04
N LYS A 61 46.93 -3.75 -6.94
CA LYS A 61 46.61 -2.85 -8.05
C LYS A 61 45.63 -3.46 -9.06
N VAL A 62 45.79 -4.75 -9.38
CA VAL A 62 44.91 -5.48 -10.31
C VAL A 62 43.55 -5.73 -9.65
N ARG A 63 43.52 -6.07 -8.34
CA ARG A 63 42.29 -6.21 -7.58
C ARG A 63 41.47 -4.93 -7.59
N ARG A 64 42.12 -3.77 -7.43
CA ARG A 64 41.47 -2.46 -7.48
C ARG A 64 40.81 -2.20 -8.84
N THR A 65 41.51 -2.50 -9.95
CA THR A 65 40.98 -2.37 -11.32
C THR A 65 39.79 -3.31 -11.53
N GLN A 66 39.85 -4.53 -11.03
CA GLN A 66 38.76 -5.50 -11.13
C GLN A 66 37.54 -5.09 -10.30
N LEU A 67 37.74 -4.50 -9.11
CA LEU A 67 36.63 -3.96 -8.29
C LEU A 67 35.92 -2.82 -9.03
N VAL A 68 36.64 -1.93 -9.70
CA VAL A 68 36.02 -0.89 -10.54
C VAL A 68 35.21 -1.52 -11.68
N GLY A 69 35.74 -2.58 -12.33
CA GLY A 69 35.03 -3.34 -13.35
C GLY A 69 33.75 -4.03 -12.83
N THR A 70 33.77 -4.46 -11.56
CA THR A 70 32.61 -5.11 -10.94
C THR A 70 31.50 -4.13 -10.60
N ARG A 71 31.81 -2.83 -10.46
CA ARG A 71 30.79 -1.80 -10.26
C ARG A 71 29.64 -1.92 -11.26
N GLY A 72 29.93 -2.18 -12.52
CA GLY A 72 28.90 -2.41 -13.55
C GLY A 72 28.03 -3.64 -13.28
N ALA A 73 28.61 -4.71 -12.71
CA ALA A 73 27.84 -5.90 -12.32
C ALA A 73 26.94 -5.60 -11.10
N LEU A 74 27.46 -4.90 -10.10
CA LEU A 74 26.67 -4.47 -8.94
C LEU A 74 25.53 -3.54 -9.36
N HIS A 75 25.78 -2.62 -10.28
CA HIS A 75 24.74 -1.75 -10.84
C HIS A 75 23.63 -2.55 -11.53
N ARG A 76 23.98 -3.61 -12.27
CA ARG A 76 22.97 -4.48 -12.90
C ARG A 76 22.13 -5.22 -11.85
N THR A 77 22.73 -5.74 -10.79
CA THR A 77 22.00 -6.38 -9.69
C THR A 77 21.00 -5.42 -9.03
N ILE A 78 21.45 -4.22 -8.68
CA ILE A 78 20.56 -3.20 -8.07
C ILE A 78 19.47 -2.75 -9.07
N ALA A 79 19.80 -2.60 -10.35
CA ALA A 79 18.83 -2.26 -11.37
C ALA A 79 17.75 -3.34 -11.55
N SER A 80 18.17 -4.62 -11.53
CA SER A 80 17.26 -5.77 -11.59
C SER A 80 16.37 -5.85 -10.35
N LEU A 81 16.95 -5.67 -9.16
CA LEU A 81 16.20 -5.61 -7.90
C LEU A 81 15.09 -4.54 -7.97
N TRP A 82 15.42 -3.32 -8.39
CA TRP A 82 14.44 -2.24 -8.46
C TRP A 82 13.37 -2.43 -9.55
N ARG A 83 13.68 -3.12 -10.63
CA ARG A 83 12.66 -3.50 -11.62
C ARG A 83 11.67 -4.49 -11.01
N ALA A 84 12.16 -5.57 -10.45
CA ALA A 84 11.32 -6.57 -9.80
C ALA A 84 10.55 -5.99 -8.60
N MET A 85 11.15 -5.06 -7.85
CA MET A 85 10.48 -4.31 -6.78
C MET A 85 9.32 -3.46 -7.30
N GLY A 86 9.48 -2.80 -8.45
CA GLY A 86 8.42 -2.04 -9.10
C GLY A 86 7.22 -2.92 -9.47
N GLU A 87 7.46 -4.09 -10.05
CA GLU A 87 6.43 -5.09 -10.38
C GLU A 87 5.72 -5.61 -9.13
N LEU A 88 6.49 -5.90 -8.09
CA LEU A 88 5.95 -6.35 -6.79
C LEU A 88 5.07 -5.28 -6.14
N ILE A 89 5.50 -4.02 -6.12
CA ILE A 89 4.71 -2.91 -5.58
C ILE A 89 3.41 -2.73 -6.38
N GLN A 90 3.49 -2.84 -7.70
CA GLN A 90 2.31 -2.75 -8.56
C GLN A 90 1.31 -3.88 -8.28
N ALA A 91 1.79 -5.11 -8.07
CA ALA A 91 0.94 -6.21 -7.64
C ALA A 91 0.33 -5.95 -6.26
N GLY A 92 1.11 -5.43 -5.31
CA GLY A 92 0.66 -5.06 -3.97
C GLY A 92 -0.42 -3.98 -3.97
N ARG A 93 -0.33 -3.01 -4.87
CA ARG A 93 -1.36 -1.97 -5.06
C ARG A 93 -2.68 -2.59 -5.53
N ARG A 94 -2.64 -3.52 -6.50
CA ARG A 94 -3.83 -4.24 -6.98
C ARG A 94 -4.48 -5.07 -5.89
N ASP A 95 -3.68 -5.82 -5.12
CA ASP A 95 -4.19 -6.63 -4.03
C ASP A 95 -4.77 -5.79 -2.89
N ALA A 96 -4.16 -4.64 -2.60
CA ALA A 96 -4.67 -3.69 -1.62
C ALA A 96 -5.99 -3.06 -2.07
N ALA A 97 -6.12 -2.72 -3.35
CA ALA A 97 -7.35 -2.25 -3.95
C ALA A 97 -8.45 -3.32 -3.88
N ALA A 98 -8.15 -4.57 -4.25
CA ALA A 98 -9.09 -5.68 -4.14
C ALA A 98 -9.55 -5.92 -2.68
N ALA A 99 -8.65 -5.77 -1.71
CA ALA A 99 -9.00 -5.85 -0.29
C ALA A 99 -9.92 -4.70 0.15
N ALA A 100 -9.70 -3.48 -0.37
CA ALA A 100 -10.56 -2.32 -0.10
C ALA A 100 -11.96 -2.50 -0.68
N ILE A 101 -12.06 -3.00 -1.91
CA ILE A 101 -13.34 -3.33 -2.57
C ILE A 101 -14.09 -4.39 -1.76
N ALA A 102 -13.41 -5.49 -1.42
CA ALA A 102 -14.02 -6.55 -0.63
C ALA A 102 -14.51 -6.06 0.75
N GLN A 103 -13.78 -5.16 1.39
CA GLN A 103 -14.21 -4.50 2.61
C GLN A 103 -15.50 -3.70 2.39
N SER A 104 -15.52 -2.87 1.36
CA SER A 104 -16.68 -2.04 1.03
C SER A 104 -17.92 -2.90 0.82
N LEU A 105 -17.81 -4.00 0.07
CA LEU A 105 -18.88 -4.95 -0.17
C LEU A 105 -19.34 -5.70 1.08
N ASP A 106 -18.44 -5.99 2.00
CA ASP A 106 -18.79 -6.59 3.30
C ASP A 106 -19.59 -5.61 4.18
N TRP A 107 -19.28 -4.30 4.11
CA TRP A 107 -20.09 -3.27 4.77
C TRP A 107 -21.48 -3.14 4.16
N ASP A 108 -21.57 -3.13 2.83
CA ASP A 108 -22.84 -3.07 2.12
C ASP A 108 -23.71 -4.30 2.46
N ASP A 109 -23.14 -5.49 2.51
CA ASP A 109 -23.88 -6.72 2.83
C ASP A 109 -24.53 -6.68 4.21
N VAL A 110 -23.91 -5.99 5.20
CA VAL A 110 -24.51 -5.81 6.53
C VAL A 110 -25.84 -5.05 6.45
N LEU A 111 -25.94 -4.07 5.57
CA LEU A 111 -27.17 -3.28 5.36
C LEU A 111 -28.15 -4.03 4.42
N LEU A 112 -27.67 -4.46 3.28
CA LEU A 112 -28.47 -5.04 2.20
C LEU A 112 -29.14 -6.35 2.60
N ARG A 113 -28.57 -7.17 3.50
CA ARG A 113 -29.17 -8.43 3.93
C ARG A 113 -30.52 -8.27 4.64
N LYS A 114 -30.88 -7.07 5.09
CA LYS A 114 -32.17 -6.78 5.69
C LYS A 114 -33.29 -6.60 4.66
N VAL A 115 -32.93 -6.21 3.44
CA VAL A 115 -33.88 -5.78 2.41
C VAL A 115 -33.77 -6.57 1.10
N LEU A 116 -32.63 -7.20 0.83
CA LEU A 116 -32.41 -7.97 -0.40
C LEU A 116 -32.21 -9.47 -0.13
N PRO A 117 -32.82 -10.35 -0.93
CA PRO A 117 -32.51 -11.78 -0.97
C PRO A 117 -31.02 -12.04 -1.26
N SER A 118 -30.53 -13.21 -0.84
CA SER A 118 -29.11 -13.58 -1.02
C SER A 118 -28.68 -13.61 -2.49
N LYS A 119 -29.55 -14.00 -3.40
CA LYS A 119 -29.30 -14.03 -4.86
C LYS A 119 -29.01 -12.62 -5.38
N ASP A 120 -29.90 -11.67 -5.09
CA ASP A 120 -29.82 -10.29 -5.59
C ASP A 120 -28.59 -9.56 -5.01
N ARG A 121 -28.24 -9.85 -3.75
CA ARG A 121 -27.00 -9.34 -3.13
C ARG A 121 -25.76 -9.91 -3.81
N ALA A 122 -25.78 -11.19 -4.22
CA ALA A 122 -24.67 -11.80 -4.92
C ALA A 122 -24.50 -11.20 -6.34
N GLU A 123 -25.59 -10.93 -7.04
CA GLU A 123 -25.59 -10.27 -8.36
C GLU A 123 -25.06 -8.83 -8.26
N LEU A 124 -25.55 -8.04 -7.30
CA LEU A 124 -25.07 -6.69 -7.05
C LEU A 124 -23.58 -6.69 -6.70
N ARG A 125 -23.14 -7.62 -5.83
CA ARG A 125 -21.73 -7.80 -5.49
C ARG A 125 -20.87 -8.11 -6.71
N ALA A 126 -21.32 -8.98 -7.60
CA ALA A 126 -20.61 -9.34 -8.82
C ALA A 126 -20.50 -8.13 -9.77
N SER A 127 -21.57 -7.36 -9.93
CA SER A 127 -21.57 -6.13 -10.72
C SER A 127 -20.58 -5.10 -10.19
N LEU A 128 -20.61 -4.81 -8.89
CA LEU A 128 -19.68 -3.87 -8.26
C LEU A 128 -18.21 -4.30 -8.37
N LEU A 129 -17.93 -5.61 -8.28
CA LEU A 129 -16.58 -6.14 -8.51
C LEU A 129 -16.14 -5.93 -9.97
N ALA A 130 -17.02 -6.19 -10.94
CA ALA A 130 -16.67 -6.06 -12.35
C ALA A 130 -16.38 -4.60 -12.78
N THR A 131 -17.03 -3.62 -12.16
CA THR A 131 -16.78 -2.19 -12.43
C THR A 131 -15.53 -1.66 -11.76
N SER A 132 -15.12 -2.26 -10.64
CA SER A 132 -14.06 -1.76 -9.76
C SER A 132 -12.64 -1.97 -10.29
N ASP A 133 -12.41 -2.97 -11.14
CA ASP A 133 -11.06 -3.36 -11.59
C ASP A 133 -10.45 -2.41 -12.63
N ARG A 134 -11.26 -1.53 -13.23
CA ARG A 134 -10.87 -0.82 -14.45
C ARG A 134 -9.99 0.41 -14.24
N ASN A 135 -9.83 0.93 -13.02
CA ASN A 135 -9.24 2.26 -12.88
C ASN A 135 -8.40 2.54 -11.62
N ILE A 136 -7.82 1.52 -11.00
CA ILE A 136 -7.04 1.65 -9.74
C ILE A 136 -5.97 2.74 -9.84
N GLU A 137 -5.26 2.82 -10.96
CA GLU A 137 -4.16 3.78 -11.12
C GLU A 137 -4.65 5.23 -11.12
N SER A 138 -5.76 5.52 -11.81
CA SER A 138 -6.33 6.87 -11.86
C SER A 138 -6.92 7.27 -10.50
N VAL A 139 -7.55 6.34 -9.79
CA VAL A 139 -8.08 6.56 -8.43
C VAL A 139 -6.94 6.88 -7.47
N VAL A 140 -5.87 6.09 -7.49
CA VAL A 140 -4.69 6.32 -6.65
C VAL A 140 -4.04 7.66 -6.97
N ALA A 141 -3.87 8.01 -8.24
CA ALA A 141 -3.26 9.27 -8.66
C ALA A 141 -4.09 10.50 -8.21
N ARG A 142 -5.42 10.39 -8.24
CA ARG A 142 -6.33 11.48 -7.83
C ARG A 142 -6.29 11.74 -6.32
N ILE A 143 -6.26 10.70 -5.51
CA ILE A 143 -6.42 10.82 -4.05
C ILE A 143 -5.08 10.98 -3.33
N THR A 144 -3.97 10.52 -3.93
CA THR A 144 -2.66 10.64 -3.29
C THR A 144 -2.02 12.01 -3.55
N ARG A 145 -1.27 12.52 -2.58
CA ARG A 145 -0.49 13.77 -2.74
C ARG A 145 0.73 13.60 -3.64
N SER A 146 1.07 12.40 -4.06
CA SER A 146 2.26 12.18 -4.88
C SER A 146 2.03 12.66 -6.30
N LYS A 147 2.81 13.65 -6.73
CA LYS A 147 2.87 14.10 -8.12
C LYS A 147 3.69 13.15 -9.02
N LEU A 148 4.34 12.15 -8.43
CA LEU A 148 5.18 11.19 -9.16
C LEU A 148 4.42 9.88 -9.33
N THR A 149 4.48 9.34 -10.55
CA THR A 149 4.01 7.96 -10.82
C THR A 149 4.85 6.94 -10.04
N LEU A 150 4.33 5.76 -9.81
CA LEU A 150 5.10 4.65 -9.19
C LEU A 150 6.41 4.42 -9.96
N SER A 151 6.36 4.40 -11.29
CA SER A 151 7.55 4.22 -12.13
C SER A 151 8.62 5.30 -11.88
N ALA A 152 8.22 6.57 -11.77
CA ALA A 152 9.14 7.67 -11.45
C ALA A 152 9.73 7.55 -10.04
N GLN A 153 8.95 7.10 -9.06
CA GLN A 153 9.43 6.86 -7.70
C GLN A 153 10.43 5.70 -7.64
N VAL A 154 10.14 4.59 -8.32
CA VAL A 154 11.06 3.44 -8.46
C VAL A 154 12.35 3.87 -9.12
N TYR A 155 12.28 4.61 -10.23
CA TYR A 155 13.48 5.13 -10.92
C TYR A 155 14.33 6.02 -10.02
N ARG A 156 13.71 6.97 -9.32
CA ARG A 156 14.41 7.86 -8.38
C ARG A 156 15.10 7.09 -7.26
N THR A 157 14.41 6.12 -6.67
CA THR A 157 14.95 5.34 -5.56
C THR A 157 16.07 4.39 -6.02
N ARG A 158 15.95 3.85 -7.23
CA ARG A 158 17.02 3.12 -7.90
C ARG A 158 18.27 3.99 -8.07
N ALA A 159 18.13 5.21 -8.57
CA ALA A 159 19.26 6.13 -8.76
C ALA A 159 19.99 6.45 -7.43
N LEU A 160 19.23 6.69 -6.37
CA LEU A 160 19.79 6.86 -5.02
C LEU A 160 20.54 5.60 -4.54
N SER A 161 19.97 4.42 -4.76
CA SER A 161 20.59 3.14 -4.39
C SER A 161 21.91 2.88 -5.11
N LEU A 162 21.99 3.19 -6.40
CA LEU A 162 23.24 3.13 -7.16
C LEU A 162 24.28 4.08 -6.60
N GLY A 163 23.89 5.30 -6.22
CA GLY A 163 24.77 6.27 -5.59
C GLY A 163 25.30 5.81 -4.22
N TRP A 164 24.56 5.03 -3.44
CA TRP A 164 25.05 4.44 -2.20
C TRP A 164 26.11 3.38 -2.48
N VAL A 165 25.89 2.49 -3.43
CA VAL A 165 26.87 1.46 -3.83
C VAL A 165 28.16 2.11 -4.35
N ASP A 166 28.04 3.12 -5.23
CA ASP A 166 29.22 3.84 -5.75
C ASP A 166 30.03 4.50 -4.63
N ARG A 167 29.36 5.16 -3.68
CA ARG A 167 30.06 5.76 -2.53
C ARG A 167 30.76 4.71 -1.68
N ALA A 168 30.12 3.59 -1.39
CA ALA A 168 30.70 2.51 -0.59
C ALA A 168 31.97 1.95 -1.26
N VAL A 169 31.89 1.63 -2.55
CA VAL A 169 33.03 1.12 -3.32
C VAL A 169 34.15 2.15 -3.43
N ASN A 170 33.86 3.38 -3.85
CA ASN A 170 34.87 4.41 -4.05
C ASN A 170 35.53 4.83 -2.72
N SER A 171 34.78 4.98 -1.64
CA SER A 171 35.33 5.33 -0.31
C SER A 171 36.19 4.20 0.24
N GLY A 172 35.78 2.95 0.08
CA GLY A 172 36.58 1.79 0.50
C GLY A 172 37.91 1.71 -0.28
N LEU A 173 37.83 1.91 -1.61
CA LEU A 173 39.05 1.96 -2.43
C LEU A 173 39.99 3.11 -2.03
N ALA A 174 39.45 4.28 -1.72
CA ALA A 174 40.24 5.46 -1.31
C ALA A 174 40.94 5.23 0.05
N ARG A 175 40.30 4.52 0.97
CA ARG A 175 40.88 4.17 2.28
C ARG A 175 41.85 2.99 2.20
N GLY A 176 41.87 2.24 1.09
CA GLY A 176 42.64 1.00 0.99
C GLY A 176 41.98 -0.19 1.70
N ASP A 177 40.67 -0.12 1.94
CA ASP A 177 39.91 -1.19 2.60
C ASP A 177 40.09 -2.52 1.84
N SER A 178 40.03 -3.63 2.59
CA SER A 178 39.95 -4.95 1.99
C SER A 178 38.62 -5.11 1.22
N ALA A 179 38.57 -6.03 0.30
CA ALA A 179 37.31 -6.21 -0.39
C ALA A 179 36.23 -6.87 0.47
N ASP A 180 36.61 -7.65 1.48
CA ASP A 180 35.67 -8.13 2.47
C ASP A 180 35.02 -6.96 3.23
N ASP A 181 35.77 -5.91 3.57
CA ASP A 181 35.25 -4.71 4.20
C ASP A 181 34.33 -3.92 3.26
N ILE A 182 34.72 -3.77 2.00
CA ILE A 182 33.88 -3.14 0.97
C ILE A 182 32.62 -3.97 0.75
N ALA A 183 32.73 -5.30 0.63
CA ALA A 183 31.59 -6.20 0.50
C ALA A 183 30.63 -6.08 1.70
N LYS A 184 31.18 -6.06 2.92
CA LYS A 184 30.39 -5.89 4.15
C LYS A 184 29.64 -4.56 4.16
N THR A 185 30.29 -3.48 3.71
CA THR A 185 29.65 -2.16 3.62
C THR A 185 28.53 -2.16 2.58
N VAL A 186 28.74 -2.69 1.39
CA VAL A 186 27.72 -2.75 0.33
C VAL A 186 26.54 -3.64 0.76
N ARG A 187 26.82 -4.80 1.36
CA ARG A 187 25.77 -5.68 1.93
C ARG A 187 24.93 -4.95 2.96
N GLY A 188 25.56 -4.21 3.87
CA GLY A 188 24.86 -3.44 4.89
C GLY A 188 23.82 -2.46 4.34
N PHE A 189 23.99 -1.95 3.11
CA PHE A 189 22.97 -1.12 2.46
C PHE A 189 21.79 -1.92 1.92
N ILE A 190 21.95 -3.19 1.60
CA ILE A 190 20.92 -4.05 0.97
C ILE A 190 20.24 -4.92 2.02
N ASN A 191 20.94 -5.34 3.05
CA ASN A 191 20.44 -6.26 4.09
C ASN A 191 19.17 -5.72 4.76
N PRO A 192 18.07 -6.50 4.80
CA PRO A 192 16.79 -6.07 5.37
C PRO A 192 16.82 -5.85 6.89
N ASP A 193 17.83 -6.37 7.59
CA ASP A 193 17.98 -6.24 9.03
C ASP A 193 18.82 -5.01 9.42
N THR A 194 19.47 -4.35 8.43
CA THR A 194 20.27 -3.15 8.65
C THR A 194 19.42 -1.89 8.44
N PRO A 195 19.36 -0.97 9.43
CA PRO A 195 18.64 0.29 9.27
C PRO A 195 19.19 1.15 8.14
N GLY A 196 18.30 1.75 7.36
CA GLY A 196 18.68 2.67 6.26
C GLY A 196 18.93 1.96 4.92
N GLY A 197 19.61 2.65 4.01
CA GLY A 197 20.05 2.13 2.72
C GLY A 197 18.91 1.73 1.77
N VAL A 198 19.22 0.78 0.89
CA VAL A 198 18.31 0.23 -0.14
C VAL A 198 17.13 -0.46 0.50
N SER A 199 17.36 -1.24 1.55
CA SER A 199 16.34 -1.97 2.29
C SER A 199 15.27 -1.07 2.88
N TYR A 200 15.68 -0.04 3.61
CA TYR A 200 14.74 0.93 4.18
C TYR A 200 13.93 1.65 3.10
N ALA A 201 14.61 2.08 2.00
CA ALA A 201 13.95 2.78 0.90
C ALA A 201 12.93 1.88 0.18
N ALA A 202 13.24 0.60 -0.02
CA ALA A 202 12.35 -0.38 -0.64
C ALA A 202 11.10 -0.62 0.23
N LYS A 203 11.28 -0.94 1.50
CA LYS A 203 10.17 -1.14 2.44
C LYS A 203 9.31 0.10 2.58
N ARG A 204 9.94 1.28 2.66
CA ARG A 204 9.22 2.56 2.76
C ARG A 204 8.38 2.84 1.52
N LEU A 205 8.93 2.66 0.32
CA LEU A 205 8.22 2.89 -0.93
C LEU A 205 7.04 1.92 -1.06
N ALA A 206 7.28 0.64 -0.88
CA ALA A 206 6.25 -0.39 -1.02
C ALA A 206 5.08 -0.19 -0.05
N ARG A 207 5.36 -0.04 1.23
CA ARG A 207 4.33 0.20 2.25
C ARG A 207 3.52 1.46 1.97
N THR A 208 4.19 2.53 1.53
CA THR A 208 3.52 3.78 1.19
C THR A 208 2.56 3.58 0.02
N GLU A 209 3.01 2.96 -1.06
CA GLU A 209 2.22 2.80 -2.29
C GLU A 209 1.05 1.83 -2.11
N ILE A 210 1.28 0.70 -1.42
CA ILE A 210 0.24 -0.28 -1.11
C ILE A 210 -0.84 0.34 -0.20
N ASN A 211 -0.42 1.08 0.83
CA ASN A 211 -1.35 1.75 1.75
C ASN A 211 -2.13 2.88 1.06
N ASN A 212 -1.49 3.62 0.17
CA ASN A 212 -2.14 4.66 -0.63
C ASN A 212 -3.21 4.06 -1.54
N ALA A 213 -2.93 2.92 -2.19
CA ALA A 213 -3.90 2.25 -3.05
C ALA A 213 -5.12 1.77 -2.25
N TYR A 214 -4.90 1.13 -1.09
CA TYR A 214 -5.98 0.73 -0.20
C TYR A 214 -6.86 1.92 0.23
N HIS A 215 -6.23 2.99 0.69
CA HIS A 215 -6.91 4.20 1.15
C HIS A 215 -7.73 4.86 0.04
N ALA A 216 -7.12 5.03 -1.13
CA ALA A 216 -7.76 5.67 -2.28
C ALA A 216 -9.00 4.90 -2.75
N VAL A 217 -8.88 3.58 -2.89
CA VAL A 217 -9.99 2.74 -3.34
C VAL A 217 -11.09 2.63 -2.27
N THR A 218 -10.74 2.63 -0.98
CA THR A 218 -11.73 2.68 0.10
C THR A 218 -12.60 3.95 0.01
N ILE A 219 -11.97 5.11 -0.25
CA ILE A 219 -12.67 6.39 -0.39
C ILE A 219 -13.55 6.38 -1.65
N GLU A 220 -12.99 5.96 -2.78
CA GLU A 220 -13.71 5.91 -4.05
C GLU A 220 -14.99 5.09 -3.96
N HIS A 221 -14.89 3.89 -3.41
CA HIS A 221 -16.03 3.01 -3.23
C HIS A 221 -17.06 3.48 -2.20
N ALA A 222 -16.68 4.44 -1.35
CA ALA A 222 -17.59 5.05 -0.40
C ALA A 222 -18.33 6.27 -0.98
N SER A 223 -17.67 7.01 -1.88
CA SER A 223 -18.13 8.33 -2.34
C SER A 223 -19.45 8.29 -3.10
N ASP A 224 -19.74 7.19 -3.80
CA ASP A 224 -20.90 7.07 -4.69
C ASP A 224 -22.11 6.43 -4.00
N LYS A 225 -22.00 6.01 -2.75
CA LYS A 225 -23.05 5.27 -2.08
C LYS A 225 -23.95 6.18 -1.25
N PRO A 226 -25.27 6.22 -1.50
CA PRO A 226 -26.17 7.17 -0.86
C PRO A 226 -26.43 6.90 0.62
N TRP A 227 -26.06 5.73 1.13
CA TRP A 227 -26.20 5.37 2.56
C TRP A 227 -24.95 5.66 3.38
N ILE A 228 -23.87 6.18 2.77
CA ILE A 228 -22.67 6.57 3.50
C ILE A 228 -22.79 8.04 3.93
N THR A 229 -22.74 8.26 5.23
CA THR A 229 -22.86 9.59 5.84
C THR A 229 -21.53 10.28 6.03
N GLY A 230 -20.43 9.52 5.98
CA GLY A 230 -19.08 10.05 6.13
C GLY A 230 -18.02 8.96 6.18
N MET A 231 -16.78 9.38 6.39
CA MET A 231 -15.62 8.49 6.52
C MET A 231 -14.92 8.77 7.85
N VAL A 232 -14.72 7.73 8.66
CA VAL A 232 -14.05 7.82 9.95
C VAL A 232 -12.59 7.43 9.82
N TRP A 233 -11.69 8.29 10.31
CA TRP A 233 -10.25 8.00 10.36
C TRP A 233 -9.92 7.17 11.60
N ARG A 234 -9.26 6.03 11.40
CA ARG A 234 -8.86 5.12 12.46
C ARG A 234 -7.35 5.04 12.58
N LEU A 235 -6.85 5.33 13.75
CA LEU A 235 -5.44 5.16 14.07
C LEU A 235 -5.06 3.68 14.08
N SER A 236 -3.88 3.36 13.54
CA SER A 236 -3.30 2.02 13.63
C SER A 236 -2.92 1.70 15.07
N LYS A 237 -3.04 0.43 15.46
CA LYS A 237 -2.52 -0.04 16.77
C LYS A 237 -1.00 0.09 16.90
N SER A 238 -0.29 0.15 15.77
CA SER A 238 1.16 0.39 15.71
C SER A 238 1.52 1.86 15.54
N HIS A 239 0.60 2.79 15.84
CA HIS A 239 0.85 4.23 15.86
C HIS A 239 1.72 4.58 17.08
N PRO A 240 3.01 4.93 16.91
CA PRO A 240 3.98 4.89 18.01
C PRO A 240 3.95 6.14 18.90
N ARG A 241 3.47 7.25 18.38
CA ARG A 241 3.43 8.56 19.05
C ARG A 241 2.51 9.53 18.31
N PRO A 242 2.00 10.57 19.00
CA PRO A 242 1.17 11.59 18.37
C PRO A 242 1.85 12.25 17.16
N ASP A 243 1.09 12.33 16.06
CA ASP A 243 1.54 12.98 14.83
C ASP A 243 0.36 13.58 14.03
N VAL A 244 0.55 13.77 12.73
CA VAL A 244 -0.50 14.28 11.85
C VAL A 244 -1.74 13.38 11.83
N CYS A 245 -1.60 12.08 12.04
CA CYS A 245 -2.73 11.13 12.02
C CYS A 245 -3.69 11.34 13.18
N ASP A 246 -3.22 11.83 14.35
CA ASP A 246 -4.10 12.18 15.47
C ASP A 246 -5.01 13.35 15.11
N ARG A 247 -4.48 14.37 14.41
CA ARG A 247 -5.30 15.49 13.91
C ARG A 247 -6.32 15.01 12.87
N LEU A 248 -5.91 14.08 11.99
CA LEU A 248 -6.82 13.50 11.01
C LEU A 248 -7.91 12.66 11.68
N ALA A 249 -7.58 11.92 12.72
CA ALA A 249 -8.57 11.16 13.50
C ALA A 249 -9.52 12.09 14.25
N ALA A 250 -9.01 13.17 14.86
CA ALA A 250 -9.83 14.15 15.59
C ALA A 250 -10.76 14.95 14.65
N GLY A 251 -10.39 15.16 13.40
CA GLY A 251 -11.20 15.84 12.38
C GLY A 251 -12.26 14.95 11.71
N SER A 252 -12.27 13.64 11.97
CA SER A 252 -13.26 12.73 11.39
C SER A 252 -14.58 12.74 12.21
N PRO A 253 -15.74 12.39 11.61
CA PRO A 253 -15.94 11.92 10.24
C PRO A 253 -15.78 12.99 9.17
N TYR A 254 -15.23 12.62 8.02
CA TYR A 254 -15.12 13.47 6.84
C TYR A 254 -16.26 13.16 5.85
N PRO A 255 -16.77 14.15 5.08
CA PRO A 255 -17.56 13.85 3.89
C PRO A 255 -16.76 12.90 2.96
N ALA A 256 -17.43 11.93 2.33
CA ALA A 256 -16.74 10.91 1.54
C ALA A 256 -15.85 11.50 0.43
N GLY A 257 -16.26 12.60 -0.21
CA GLY A 257 -15.48 13.32 -1.22
C GLY A 257 -14.35 14.21 -0.69
N GLU A 258 -14.26 14.42 0.63
CA GLU A 258 -13.32 15.36 1.27
C GLU A 258 -12.31 14.67 2.20
N VAL A 259 -12.21 13.37 2.13
CA VAL A 259 -11.30 12.59 2.97
C VAL A 259 -9.84 12.97 2.66
N PRO A 260 -9.06 13.40 3.66
CA PRO A 260 -7.66 13.75 3.45
C PRO A 260 -6.82 12.55 2.98
N PRO A 261 -5.77 12.78 2.18
CA PRO A 261 -4.80 11.76 1.86
C PRO A 261 -4.01 11.34 3.11
N LYS A 262 -3.31 10.20 3.03
CA LYS A 262 -2.43 9.71 4.10
C LYS A 262 -1.47 10.79 4.59
N GLY A 263 -1.32 10.93 5.89
CA GLY A 263 -0.56 11.99 6.52
C GLY A 263 0.95 11.93 6.29
N HIS A 264 1.50 10.73 6.17
CA HIS A 264 2.94 10.50 6.03
C HIS A 264 3.25 9.16 5.32
N PRO A 265 4.47 8.95 4.80
CA PRO A 265 4.90 7.66 4.28
C PRO A 265 4.80 6.54 5.34
N GLN A 266 4.52 5.32 4.89
CA GLN A 266 4.31 4.13 5.75
C GLN A 266 3.14 4.24 6.73
N CYS A 267 2.22 5.17 6.54
CA CYS A 267 1.04 5.32 7.38
C CYS A 267 0.14 4.08 7.30
N LEU A 268 -0.06 3.40 8.43
CA LEU A 268 -0.93 2.23 8.56
C LEU A 268 -2.33 2.58 9.11
N CYS A 269 -2.61 3.85 9.40
CA CYS A 269 -3.94 4.31 9.75
C CYS A 269 -4.90 4.10 8.57
N THR A 270 -6.16 3.81 8.83
CA THR A 270 -7.15 3.47 7.81
C THR A 270 -8.37 4.39 7.92
N VAL A 271 -9.17 4.42 6.87
CA VAL A 271 -10.50 5.01 6.91
C VAL A 271 -11.55 3.91 6.69
N TYR A 272 -12.72 4.10 7.26
CA TYR A 272 -13.86 3.22 7.04
C TYR A 272 -15.14 4.06 6.93
N PRO A 273 -16.16 3.57 6.22
CA PRO A 273 -17.40 4.31 6.03
C PRO A 273 -18.19 4.42 7.33
N ASP A 274 -18.71 5.61 7.59
CA ASP A 274 -19.83 5.83 8.51
C ASP A 274 -21.12 5.73 7.69
N THR A 275 -22.06 4.92 8.15
CA THR A 275 -23.29 4.61 7.41
C THR A 275 -24.52 5.02 8.19
N VAL A 276 -25.65 5.22 7.51
CA VAL A 276 -26.94 5.26 8.17
C VAL A 276 -27.15 3.99 9.00
N THR A 277 -27.99 4.06 10.02
CA THR A 277 -28.37 2.87 10.79
C THR A 277 -29.09 1.85 9.90
N ALA A 278 -29.06 0.59 10.31
CA ALA A 278 -29.71 -0.47 9.53
C ALA A 278 -31.24 -0.26 9.40
N ASP A 279 -31.88 0.32 10.42
CA ASP A 279 -33.33 0.62 10.39
C ASP A 279 -33.61 1.83 9.50
N GLU A 280 -32.75 2.84 9.53
CA GLU A 280 -32.83 3.97 8.61
C GLU A 280 -32.61 3.54 7.15
N PHE A 281 -31.62 2.65 6.92
CA PHE A 281 -31.38 2.07 5.60
C PHE A 281 -32.61 1.33 5.08
N GLU A 282 -33.22 0.47 5.89
CA GLU A 282 -34.45 -0.26 5.54
C GLU A 282 -35.60 0.69 5.23
N ARG A 283 -35.79 1.74 6.03
CA ARG A 283 -36.81 2.74 5.80
C ARG A 283 -36.61 3.47 4.47
N GLN A 284 -35.41 3.95 4.19
CA GLN A 284 -35.08 4.66 2.95
C GLN A 284 -35.17 3.76 1.72
N TYR A 285 -34.78 2.49 1.86
CA TYR A 285 -34.91 1.49 0.81
C TYR A 285 -36.41 1.30 0.42
N ARG A 286 -37.27 1.12 1.39
CA ARG A 286 -38.73 0.98 1.17
C ARG A 286 -39.38 2.22 0.53
N LEU A 287 -38.81 3.39 0.75
CA LEU A 287 -39.23 4.65 0.11
C LEU A 287 -38.68 4.81 -1.32
N GLY A 288 -37.85 3.88 -1.82
CA GLY A 288 -37.24 3.95 -3.13
C GLY A 288 -36.07 4.95 -3.25
N THR A 289 -35.56 5.46 -2.12
CA THR A 289 -34.47 6.47 -2.11
C THR A 289 -33.22 5.98 -2.82
N TYR A 290 -32.97 4.67 -2.84
CA TYR A 290 -31.79 4.05 -3.41
C TYR A 290 -31.99 3.45 -4.80
N ASP A 291 -33.21 3.50 -5.34
CA ASP A 291 -33.56 2.85 -6.62
C ASP A 291 -32.71 3.34 -7.79
N GLY A 292 -32.47 4.64 -7.88
CA GLY A 292 -31.62 5.21 -8.93
C GLY A 292 -30.21 4.63 -8.93
N TRP A 293 -29.56 4.65 -7.75
CA TRP A 293 -28.20 4.10 -7.59
C TRP A 293 -28.15 2.59 -7.88
N LEU A 294 -29.12 1.83 -7.35
CA LEU A 294 -29.18 0.37 -7.59
C LEU A 294 -29.36 0.05 -9.07
N SER A 295 -30.20 0.81 -9.78
CA SER A 295 -30.39 0.63 -11.23
C SER A 295 -29.14 0.91 -12.04
N GLU A 296 -28.39 1.95 -11.69
CA GLU A 296 -27.12 2.28 -12.32
C GLU A 296 -26.08 1.16 -12.13
N GLN A 297 -26.04 0.55 -10.94
CA GLN A 297 -25.07 -0.50 -10.62
C GLN A 297 -25.42 -1.85 -11.24
N THR A 298 -26.69 -2.18 -11.38
CA THR A 298 -27.14 -3.50 -11.87
C THR A 298 -27.49 -3.53 -13.35
N GLY A 299 -27.61 -2.36 -13.98
CA GLY A 299 -28.11 -2.27 -15.36
C GLY A 299 -29.57 -2.72 -15.53
N THR A 300 -30.27 -2.93 -14.43
CA THR A 300 -31.67 -3.40 -14.39
C THR A 300 -32.53 -2.27 -13.85
N SER A 301 -33.61 -1.93 -14.53
CA SER A 301 -34.56 -0.93 -14.03
C SER A 301 -35.06 -1.33 -12.64
N ALA A 302 -34.88 -0.42 -11.68
CA ALA A 302 -35.13 -0.67 -10.28
C ALA A 302 -36.59 -1.05 -10.00
N ARG A 303 -36.80 -2.25 -9.79
CA ARG A 303 -37.71 -2.92 -8.85
C ARG A 303 -37.34 -4.38 -8.83
N LEU A 304 -36.22 -4.68 -8.19
CA LEU A 304 -35.86 -6.08 -7.93
C LEU A 304 -36.81 -6.73 -6.93
N ILE A 305 -37.68 -5.95 -6.26
CA ILE A 305 -38.60 -6.51 -5.26
C ILE A 305 -39.88 -5.66 -5.16
N ALA A 306 -40.98 -6.24 -5.57
CA ALA A 306 -42.31 -5.96 -5.01
C ALA A 306 -42.56 -7.03 -3.92
#